data_630db20e2ff23b3ebc5361b2826264d3
#
_entry.id   630db20e2ff23b3ebc5361b2826264d3
#
_cell.length_a   1.000
_cell.length_b   1.000
_cell.length_c   1.000
_cell.angle_alpha   90.00
_cell.angle_beta   90.00
_cell.angle_gamma   90.00
#
_symmetry.space_group_name_H-M   'P 1'
#
loop_
_entity.id
_entity.type
_entity.pdbx_description
1 polymer ?
#
loop_
_entity_poly.entity_id
_entity_poly.type
_entity_poly.pdbx_seq_one_letter_code
_entity_poly.pdbx_strand_id
1 'polypeptide(L)'
;MTSAADWIDLHGKVAHVTGGAKGIGQGIARALAMAGAKVMVSDINLAGAQACAAEIDGAAMQLDVSDSAAVDAAMQATVDQLGALDILVNNAGLYMQYGGPVRTITNEMWEQIWSVNVDGVFYCCRAAAGIMIDAGRGGRIINISSTQAVSPGVGVTYDGTKAAVTQITKALALELAPHKINVNALAPGPTWVQEGEPPATGGNMPPPSGDPLADTVADRIARLPLGHWGDPMEQGKAAVFLASSMSDFVTGIYLPCDGGWLTL
;
A
#
# COMPACT_ATOMS: atom_id res chain seq x y z
N MET A 1 -2.60 33.39 -5.60
CA MET A 1 -2.98 32.64 -4.38
C MET A 1 -3.24 31.22 -4.82
N THR A 2 -2.53 30.24 -4.28
CA THR A 2 -2.81 28.82 -4.51
C THR A 2 -4.17 28.48 -3.93
N SER A 3 -5.01 27.75 -4.66
CA SER A 3 -6.30 27.27 -4.17
C SER A 3 -6.10 26.01 -3.33
N ALA A 4 -7.06 25.67 -2.50
CA ALA A 4 -6.99 24.39 -1.75
C ALA A 4 -6.96 23.16 -2.71
N ALA A 5 -7.51 23.29 -3.92
CA ALA A 5 -7.44 22.25 -4.93
C ALA A 5 -6.01 22.00 -5.42
N ASP A 6 -5.15 23.03 -5.41
CA ASP A 6 -3.75 22.88 -5.83
C ASP A 6 -2.95 22.01 -4.86
N TRP A 7 -3.42 21.82 -3.62
CA TRP A 7 -2.71 21.02 -2.62
C TRP A 7 -2.75 19.52 -2.89
N ILE A 8 -3.81 19.05 -3.53
CA ILE A 8 -3.99 17.63 -3.91
C ILE A 8 -3.67 17.37 -5.38
N ASP A 9 -3.28 18.41 -6.12
CA ASP A 9 -3.00 18.33 -7.55
C ASP A 9 -1.69 17.56 -7.79
N LEU A 10 -1.79 16.49 -8.59
CA LEU A 10 -0.67 15.65 -9.00
C LEU A 10 -0.36 15.77 -10.50
N HIS A 11 -0.89 16.81 -11.20
CA HIS A 11 -0.55 17.03 -12.61
C HIS A 11 0.97 17.20 -12.79
N GLY A 12 1.50 16.52 -13.81
CA GLY A 12 2.93 16.49 -14.08
C GLY A 12 3.74 15.54 -13.19
N LYS A 13 3.10 14.83 -12.27
CA LYS A 13 3.72 13.76 -11.47
C LYS A 13 3.53 12.40 -12.12
N VAL A 14 4.51 11.53 -11.93
CA VAL A 14 4.49 10.13 -12.37
C VAL A 14 4.52 9.23 -11.14
N ALA A 15 3.55 8.34 -11.06
CA ALA A 15 3.43 7.36 -10.00
C ALA A 15 3.64 5.93 -10.53
N HIS A 16 4.32 5.09 -9.76
CA HIS A 16 4.38 3.65 -9.97
C HIS A 16 3.67 2.95 -8.81
N VAL A 17 2.66 2.11 -9.14
CA VAL A 17 1.88 1.34 -8.16
C VAL A 17 2.11 -0.15 -8.39
N THR A 18 2.71 -0.85 -7.41
CA THR A 18 2.90 -2.30 -7.48
C THR A 18 1.67 -3.04 -6.95
N GLY A 19 1.36 -4.23 -7.52
CA GLY A 19 0.17 -4.98 -7.15
C GLY A 19 -1.14 -4.25 -7.49
N GLY A 20 -1.15 -3.52 -8.62
CA GLY A 20 -2.23 -2.64 -9.01
C GLY A 20 -3.35 -3.27 -9.85
N ALA A 21 -3.29 -4.58 -10.11
CA ALA A 21 -4.28 -5.26 -10.94
C ALA A 21 -5.68 -5.32 -10.32
N LYS A 22 -5.78 -5.24 -8.99
CA LYS A 22 -7.05 -5.33 -8.25
C LYS A 22 -6.96 -4.75 -6.84
N GLY A 23 -8.11 -4.68 -6.17
CA GLY A 23 -8.21 -4.36 -4.74
C GLY A 23 -7.62 -2.99 -4.39
N ILE A 24 -6.89 -2.91 -3.28
CA ILE A 24 -6.35 -1.67 -2.74
C ILE A 24 -5.42 -0.98 -3.75
N GLY A 25 -4.52 -1.73 -4.42
CA GLY A 25 -3.61 -1.17 -5.41
C GLY A 25 -4.34 -0.53 -6.60
N GLN A 26 -5.39 -1.18 -7.11
CA GLN A 26 -6.23 -0.61 -8.16
C GLN A 26 -6.94 0.67 -7.70
N GLY A 27 -7.51 0.68 -6.48
CA GLY A 27 -8.13 1.88 -5.91
C GLY A 27 -7.14 3.03 -5.76
N ILE A 28 -5.91 2.75 -5.34
CA ILE A 28 -4.84 3.75 -5.24
C ILE A 28 -4.45 4.27 -6.62
N ALA A 29 -4.25 3.39 -7.61
CA ALA A 29 -3.91 3.79 -8.98
C ALA A 29 -4.98 4.73 -9.58
N ARG A 30 -6.26 4.38 -9.42
CA ARG A 30 -7.39 5.22 -9.84
C ARG A 30 -7.39 6.59 -9.13
N ALA A 31 -7.19 6.61 -7.82
CA ALA A 31 -7.21 7.86 -7.05
C ALA A 31 -6.05 8.79 -7.45
N LEU A 32 -4.84 8.27 -7.65
CA LEU A 32 -3.69 9.03 -8.11
C LEU A 32 -3.91 9.60 -9.51
N ALA A 33 -4.48 8.82 -10.43
CA ALA A 33 -4.84 9.28 -11.78
C ALA A 33 -5.93 10.36 -11.73
N MET A 34 -6.97 10.19 -10.91
CA MET A 34 -8.01 11.21 -10.70
C MET A 34 -7.44 12.52 -10.13
N ALA A 35 -6.36 12.46 -9.36
CA ALA A 35 -5.63 13.63 -8.87
C ALA A 35 -4.67 14.22 -9.92
N GLY A 36 -4.56 13.65 -11.12
CA GLY A 36 -3.78 14.19 -12.25
C GLY A 36 -2.43 13.51 -12.49
N ALA A 37 -2.04 12.50 -11.71
CA ALA A 37 -0.80 11.77 -11.93
C ALA A 37 -0.89 10.87 -13.18
N LYS A 38 0.22 10.74 -13.92
CA LYS A 38 0.40 9.62 -14.84
C LYS A 38 0.80 8.38 -14.02
N VAL A 39 0.14 7.25 -14.25
CA VAL A 39 0.34 6.06 -13.41
C VAL A 39 0.86 4.88 -14.22
N MET A 40 1.96 4.30 -13.76
CA MET A 40 2.41 2.96 -14.14
C MET A 40 1.79 1.96 -13.16
N VAL A 41 1.03 1.01 -13.67
CA VAL A 41 0.45 -0.10 -12.90
C VAL A 41 1.27 -1.35 -13.13
N SER A 42 1.86 -1.93 -12.10
CA SER A 42 2.55 -3.20 -12.21
C SER A 42 1.93 -4.29 -11.35
N ASP A 43 1.93 -5.51 -11.85
CA ASP A 43 1.40 -6.69 -11.16
C ASP A 43 2.01 -7.96 -11.77
N ILE A 44 2.04 -9.05 -11.01
CA ILE A 44 2.36 -10.37 -11.56
C ILE A 44 1.30 -10.80 -12.58
N ASN A 45 0.05 -10.37 -12.41
CA ASN A 45 -1.05 -10.51 -13.36
C ASN A 45 -1.05 -9.34 -14.35
N LEU A 46 -0.31 -9.49 -15.45
CA LEU A 46 -0.22 -8.46 -16.50
C LEU A 46 -1.59 -8.06 -17.06
N ALA A 47 -2.49 -9.02 -17.30
CA ALA A 47 -3.81 -8.73 -17.88
C ALA A 47 -4.65 -7.84 -16.95
N GLY A 48 -4.61 -8.09 -15.64
CA GLY A 48 -5.27 -7.23 -14.65
C GLY A 48 -4.63 -5.85 -14.57
N ALA A 49 -3.30 -5.75 -14.62
CA ALA A 49 -2.61 -4.46 -14.66
C ALA A 49 -2.98 -3.64 -15.90
N GLN A 50 -3.04 -4.28 -17.07
CA GLN A 50 -3.47 -3.66 -18.33
C GLN A 50 -4.92 -3.17 -18.27
N ALA A 51 -5.82 -3.96 -17.70
CA ALA A 51 -7.22 -3.55 -17.52
C ALA A 51 -7.33 -2.30 -16.63
N CYS A 52 -6.64 -2.29 -15.49
CA CYS A 52 -6.59 -1.12 -14.60
C CYS A 52 -5.99 0.10 -15.31
N ALA A 53 -4.87 -0.06 -15.99
CA ALA A 53 -4.19 1.04 -16.70
C ALA A 53 -5.08 1.64 -17.80
N ALA A 54 -5.82 0.81 -18.55
CA ALA A 54 -6.72 1.28 -19.59
C ALA A 54 -7.88 2.15 -19.03
N GLU A 55 -8.34 1.89 -17.82
CA GLU A 55 -9.39 2.70 -17.17
C GLU A 55 -8.92 4.10 -16.78
N ILE A 56 -7.61 4.28 -16.56
CA ILE A 56 -7.03 5.51 -16.02
C ILE A 56 -6.10 6.24 -17.00
N ASP A 57 -6.10 5.83 -18.27
CA ASP A 57 -5.16 6.33 -19.30
C ASP A 57 -3.70 6.22 -18.83
N GLY A 58 -3.36 5.13 -18.14
CA GLY A 58 -2.05 4.83 -17.59
C GLY A 58 -1.27 3.83 -18.43
N ALA A 59 -0.10 3.45 -17.94
CA ALA A 59 0.73 2.39 -18.51
C ALA A 59 0.70 1.14 -17.60
N ALA A 60 1.00 -0.03 -18.17
CA ALA A 60 1.03 -1.28 -17.42
C ALA A 60 2.27 -2.11 -17.73
N MET A 61 2.74 -2.87 -16.74
CA MET A 61 3.81 -3.86 -16.95
C MET A 61 3.63 -5.07 -16.03
N GLN A 62 4.23 -6.18 -16.43
CA GLN A 62 4.35 -7.32 -15.52
C GLN A 62 5.52 -7.11 -14.58
N LEU A 63 5.33 -7.40 -13.29
CA LEU A 63 6.38 -7.31 -12.28
C LEU A 63 6.13 -8.30 -11.15
N ASP A 64 7.11 -9.16 -10.88
CA ASP A 64 7.27 -9.86 -9.62
C ASP A 64 8.25 -9.05 -8.75
N VAL A 65 7.74 -8.47 -7.67
CA VAL A 65 8.55 -7.62 -6.78
C VAL A 65 9.61 -8.39 -5.99
N SER A 66 9.52 -9.71 -5.92
CA SER A 66 10.52 -10.57 -5.28
C SER A 66 11.79 -10.74 -6.14
N ASP A 67 11.74 -10.37 -7.43
CA ASP A 67 12.90 -10.35 -8.32
C ASP A 67 13.51 -8.94 -8.34
N SER A 68 14.63 -8.79 -7.66
CA SER A 68 15.37 -7.53 -7.56
C SER A 68 15.78 -6.94 -8.92
N ALA A 69 16.21 -7.78 -9.87
CA ALA A 69 16.62 -7.31 -11.18
C ALA A 69 15.42 -6.85 -12.02
N ALA A 70 14.29 -7.57 -11.92
CA ALA A 70 13.03 -7.14 -12.54
C ALA A 70 12.52 -5.82 -11.96
N VAL A 71 12.67 -5.60 -10.64
CA VAL A 71 12.32 -4.33 -9.99
C VAL A 71 13.17 -3.17 -10.53
N ASP A 72 14.49 -3.33 -10.58
CA ASP A 72 15.39 -2.29 -11.10
C ASP A 72 15.00 -1.90 -12.54
N ALA A 73 14.75 -2.91 -13.40
CA ALA A 73 14.30 -2.69 -14.77
C ALA A 73 12.93 -2.02 -14.85
N ALA A 74 11.99 -2.38 -13.97
CA ALA A 74 10.63 -1.83 -13.95
C ALA A 74 10.61 -0.34 -13.54
N MET A 75 11.41 0.05 -12.55
CA MET A 75 11.52 1.45 -12.14
C MET A 75 12.13 2.31 -13.24
N GLN A 76 13.17 1.80 -13.94
CA GLN A 76 13.75 2.49 -15.09
C GLN A 76 12.75 2.58 -16.25
N ALA A 77 12.04 1.49 -16.57
CA ALA A 77 11.04 1.49 -17.64
C ALA A 77 9.89 2.49 -17.36
N THR A 78 9.56 2.76 -16.09
CA THR A 78 8.61 3.80 -15.73
C THR A 78 9.11 5.18 -16.16
N VAL A 79 10.38 5.49 -15.90
CA VAL A 79 11.01 6.74 -16.34
C VAL A 79 11.04 6.83 -17.88
N ASP A 80 11.43 5.75 -18.54
CA ASP A 80 11.55 5.71 -20.00
C ASP A 80 10.20 5.93 -20.71
N GLN A 81 9.11 5.37 -20.15
CA GLN A 81 7.78 5.45 -20.77
C GLN A 81 6.99 6.70 -20.37
N LEU A 82 7.08 7.12 -19.11
CA LEU A 82 6.26 8.20 -18.56
C LEU A 82 7.04 9.49 -18.29
N GLY A 83 8.37 9.45 -18.39
CA GLY A 83 9.26 10.60 -18.30
C GLY A 83 9.81 10.91 -16.91
N ALA A 84 9.32 10.25 -15.85
CA ALA A 84 9.77 10.48 -14.49
C ALA A 84 9.39 9.30 -13.56
N LEU A 85 9.86 9.37 -12.29
CA LEU A 85 9.31 8.62 -11.17
C LEU A 85 9.30 9.56 -9.95
N ASP A 86 8.13 10.10 -9.62
CA ASP A 86 7.96 11.04 -8.51
C ASP A 86 7.30 10.38 -7.30
N ILE A 87 6.47 9.35 -7.53
CA ILE A 87 5.68 8.66 -6.50
C ILE A 87 5.84 7.15 -6.67
N LEU A 88 6.24 6.46 -5.61
CA LEU A 88 6.22 5.00 -5.53
C LEU A 88 5.17 4.56 -4.52
N VAL A 89 4.31 3.60 -4.90
CA VAL A 89 3.40 2.92 -3.98
C VAL A 89 3.73 1.44 -3.96
N ASN A 90 4.29 0.97 -2.86
CA ASN A 90 4.57 -0.43 -2.60
C ASN A 90 3.32 -1.10 -2.01
N ASN A 91 2.45 -1.62 -2.90
CA ASN A 91 1.22 -2.27 -2.49
C ASN A 91 1.25 -3.79 -2.74
N ALA A 92 2.03 -4.30 -3.67
CA ALA A 92 2.15 -5.74 -3.90
C ALA A 92 2.40 -6.49 -2.58
N GLY A 93 1.67 -7.57 -2.36
CA GLY A 93 1.80 -8.33 -1.12
C GLY A 93 0.95 -9.60 -1.11
N LEU A 94 1.43 -10.56 -0.34
CA LEU A 94 0.74 -11.81 -0.03
C LEU A 94 0.02 -11.69 1.30
N TYR A 95 -1.13 -12.36 1.40
CA TYR A 95 -2.02 -12.29 2.56
C TYR A 95 -2.39 -13.72 3.00
N MET A 96 -3.24 -13.93 3.88
CA MET A 96 -3.74 -15.13 4.61
C MET A 96 -3.34 -16.54 4.12
N GLN A 97 -3.05 -16.77 2.85
CA GLN A 97 -2.68 -18.07 2.31
C GLN A 97 -1.39 -18.67 2.89
N TYR A 98 -0.61 -17.85 3.58
CA TYR A 98 0.63 -18.25 4.27
C TYR A 98 0.50 -18.19 5.80
N GLY A 99 -0.72 -18.11 6.31
CA GLY A 99 -1.04 -18.13 7.73
C GLY A 99 -1.32 -19.53 8.26
N GLY A 100 -1.45 -19.63 9.59
CA GLY A 100 -1.81 -20.86 10.29
C GLY A 100 -1.16 -20.95 11.67
N PRO A 101 -1.42 -22.03 12.43
CA PRO A 101 -0.71 -22.28 13.67
C PRO A 101 0.80 -22.32 13.45
N VAL A 102 1.59 -21.68 14.31
CA VAL A 102 3.03 -21.50 14.13
C VAL A 102 3.78 -22.82 13.83
N ARG A 103 3.34 -23.92 14.40
CA ARG A 103 3.93 -25.26 14.20
C ARG A 103 3.69 -25.84 12.80
N THR A 104 2.79 -25.29 12.00
CA THR A 104 2.47 -25.75 10.64
C THR A 104 3.06 -24.86 9.55
N ILE A 105 3.69 -23.75 9.92
CA ILE A 105 4.34 -22.83 8.99
C ILE A 105 5.68 -23.44 8.60
N THR A 106 5.87 -23.71 7.30
CA THR A 106 7.14 -24.21 6.78
C THR A 106 8.10 -23.04 6.47
N ASN A 107 9.40 -23.37 6.32
CA ASN A 107 10.38 -22.37 5.91
C ASN A 107 10.02 -21.74 4.55
N GLU A 108 9.55 -22.57 3.61
CA GLU A 108 9.15 -22.10 2.27
C GLU A 108 7.98 -21.11 2.34
N MET A 109 6.97 -21.39 3.18
CA MET A 109 5.86 -20.45 3.42
C MET A 109 6.36 -19.13 4.01
N TRP A 110 7.27 -19.22 4.98
CA TRP A 110 7.90 -18.06 5.60
C TRP A 110 8.70 -17.25 4.58
N GLU A 111 9.61 -17.89 3.87
CA GLU A 111 10.48 -17.25 2.87
C GLU A 111 9.67 -16.61 1.75
N GLN A 112 8.61 -17.27 1.28
CA GLN A 112 7.77 -16.76 0.20
C GLN A 112 7.02 -15.48 0.59
N ILE A 113 6.42 -15.41 1.78
CA ILE A 113 5.74 -14.17 2.19
C ILE A 113 6.74 -13.04 2.47
N TRP A 114 7.92 -13.35 3.01
CA TRP A 114 8.96 -12.35 3.27
C TRP A 114 9.55 -11.82 1.97
N SER A 115 9.83 -12.65 0.98
CA SER A 115 10.39 -12.23 -0.30
C SER A 115 9.49 -11.21 -1.03
N VAL A 116 8.17 -11.37 -0.93
CA VAL A 116 7.24 -10.41 -1.55
C VAL A 116 6.99 -9.21 -0.65
N ASN A 117 6.60 -9.43 0.62
CA ASN A 117 6.10 -8.37 1.48
C ASN A 117 7.19 -7.48 2.08
N VAL A 118 8.43 -7.98 2.20
CA VAL A 118 9.55 -7.26 2.84
C VAL A 118 10.65 -6.97 1.82
N ASP A 119 11.22 -8.01 1.20
CA ASP A 119 12.31 -7.84 0.26
C ASP A 119 11.84 -7.06 -0.97
N GLY A 120 10.64 -7.36 -1.50
CA GLY A 120 10.04 -6.64 -2.60
C GLY A 120 9.84 -5.15 -2.31
N VAL A 121 9.35 -4.80 -1.10
CA VAL A 121 9.25 -3.40 -0.67
C VAL A 121 10.62 -2.74 -0.62
N PHE A 122 11.62 -3.43 -0.06
CA PHE A 122 12.98 -2.90 0.01
C PHE A 122 13.58 -2.70 -1.38
N TYR A 123 13.45 -3.66 -2.30
CA TYR A 123 13.97 -3.56 -3.66
C TYR A 123 13.34 -2.37 -4.41
N CYS A 124 12.02 -2.24 -4.36
CA CYS A 124 11.32 -1.11 -4.97
C CYS A 124 11.72 0.23 -4.36
N CYS A 125 11.81 0.32 -3.03
CA CYS A 125 12.28 1.54 -2.35
C CYS A 125 13.69 1.91 -2.78
N ARG A 126 14.62 0.95 -2.83
CA ARG A 126 16.02 1.17 -3.23
C ARG A 126 16.12 1.69 -4.66
N ALA A 127 15.46 1.04 -5.60
CA ALA A 127 15.49 1.42 -7.01
C ALA A 127 14.86 2.81 -7.23
N ALA A 128 13.68 3.05 -6.66
CA ALA A 128 13.01 4.34 -6.77
C ALA A 128 13.79 5.48 -6.09
N ALA A 129 14.35 5.23 -4.90
CA ALA A 129 15.17 6.22 -4.20
C ALA A 129 16.39 6.64 -5.02
N GLY A 130 17.09 5.70 -5.67
CA GLY A 130 18.19 6.02 -6.57
C GLY A 130 17.75 6.97 -7.68
N ILE A 131 16.67 6.65 -8.40
CA ILE A 131 16.12 7.49 -9.46
C ILE A 131 15.69 8.88 -8.93
N MET A 132 15.01 8.95 -7.79
CA MET A 132 14.55 10.20 -7.21
C MET A 132 15.71 11.09 -6.72
N ILE A 133 16.77 10.49 -6.14
CA ILE A 133 18.00 11.19 -5.72
C ILE A 133 18.71 11.76 -6.93
N ASP A 134 18.95 10.97 -7.98
CA ASP A 134 19.62 11.40 -9.20
C ASP A 134 18.84 12.50 -9.93
N ALA A 135 17.52 12.44 -9.89
CA ALA A 135 16.66 13.48 -10.46
C ALA A 135 16.68 14.80 -9.65
N GLY A 136 17.01 14.77 -8.35
CA GLY A 136 17.15 15.96 -7.49
C GLY A 136 15.86 16.76 -7.24
N ARG A 137 14.68 16.18 -7.53
CA ARG A 137 13.38 16.86 -7.42
C ARG A 137 12.59 16.48 -6.17
N GLY A 138 13.18 15.62 -5.30
CA GLY A 138 12.48 14.98 -4.20
C GLY A 138 11.58 13.83 -4.70
N GLY A 139 10.72 13.33 -3.82
CA GLY A 139 9.84 12.21 -4.15
C GLY A 139 8.90 11.83 -3.01
N ARG A 140 8.01 10.88 -3.29
CA ARG A 140 7.09 10.27 -2.32
C ARG A 140 7.15 8.76 -2.42
N ILE A 141 7.39 8.09 -1.31
CA ILE A 141 7.32 6.63 -1.19
C ILE A 141 6.24 6.30 -0.18
N ILE A 142 5.26 5.51 -0.61
CA ILE A 142 4.12 5.07 0.19
C ILE A 142 4.18 3.55 0.29
N ASN A 143 4.48 3.03 1.46
CA ASN A 143 4.51 1.60 1.72
C ASN A 143 3.18 1.16 2.33
N ILE A 144 2.51 0.20 1.70
CA ILE A 144 1.26 -0.34 2.24
C ILE A 144 1.59 -1.34 3.34
N SER A 145 1.42 -0.86 4.58
CA SER A 145 1.49 -1.67 5.78
C SER A 145 0.14 -2.35 6.06
N SER A 146 -0.29 -2.42 7.28
CA SER A 146 -1.61 -2.93 7.72
C SER A 146 -1.84 -2.54 9.17
N THR A 147 -3.09 -2.48 9.61
CA THR A 147 -3.41 -2.44 11.05
C THR A 147 -2.80 -3.63 11.81
N GLN A 148 -2.56 -4.73 11.13
CA GLN A 148 -1.91 -5.93 11.70
C GLN A 148 -0.43 -5.71 12.08
N ALA A 149 0.19 -4.63 11.64
CA ALA A 149 1.54 -4.26 12.07
C ALA A 149 1.63 -3.89 13.56
N VAL A 150 0.52 -3.47 14.16
CA VAL A 150 0.44 -3.01 15.57
C VAL A 150 -0.62 -3.75 16.38
N SER A 151 -1.62 -4.33 15.73
CA SER A 151 -2.69 -5.13 16.35
C SER A 151 -2.78 -6.49 15.66
N PRO A 152 -1.97 -7.48 16.04
CA PRO A 152 -1.88 -8.76 15.35
C PRO A 152 -3.21 -9.51 15.38
N GLY A 153 -3.50 -10.30 14.32
CA GLY A 153 -4.77 -11.02 14.22
C GLY A 153 -4.91 -11.88 12.97
N VAL A 154 -3.94 -11.84 12.05
CA VAL A 154 -3.93 -12.69 10.84
C VAL A 154 -2.98 -13.86 11.01
N GLY A 155 -1.84 -13.64 11.65
CA GLY A 155 -0.86 -14.67 11.93
C GLY A 155 0.57 -14.15 11.80
N VAL A 156 1.48 -14.85 12.46
CA VAL A 156 2.88 -14.41 12.65
C VAL A 156 3.59 -14.09 11.34
N THR A 157 3.29 -14.79 10.25
CA THR A 157 3.89 -14.57 8.94
C THR A 157 3.54 -13.20 8.37
N TYR A 158 2.23 -12.91 8.27
CA TYR A 158 1.76 -11.64 7.71
C TYR A 158 2.01 -10.47 8.65
N ASP A 159 1.61 -10.60 9.91
CA ASP A 159 1.72 -9.53 10.91
C ASP A 159 3.19 -9.11 11.08
N GLY A 160 4.11 -10.08 11.11
CA GLY A 160 5.54 -9.84 11.17
C GLY A 160 6.08 -9.05 9.97
N THR A 161 5.63 -9.41 8.74
CA THR A 161 6.06 -8.68 7.54
C THR A 161 5.56 -7.25 7.54
N LYS A 162 4.33 -6.98 7.99
CA LYS A 162 3.76 -5.62 8.01
C LYS A 162 4.36 -4.75 9.12
N ALA A 163 4.76 -5.34 10.24
CA ALA A 163 5.57 -4.67 11.26
C ALA A 163 6.96 -4.30 10.71
N ALA A 164 7.62 -5.21 9.98
CA ALA A 164 8.91 -4.95 9.34
C ALA A 164 8.81 -3.79 8.33
N VAL A 165 7.80 -3.79 7.44
CA VAL A 165 7.55 -2.70 6.48
C VAL A 165 7.36 -1.36 7.19
N THR A 166 6.63 -1.33 8.32
CA THR A 166 6.44 -0.11 9.11
C THR A 166 7.76 0.42 9.66
N GLN A 167 8.64 -0.46 10.15
CA GLN A 167 9.95 -0.03 10.67
C GLN A 167 10.93 0.37 9.56
N ILE A 168 10.94 -0.35 8.42
CA ILE A 168 11.71 0.02 7.22
C ILE A 168 11.30 1.41 6.74
N THR A 169 10.00 1.72 6.73
CA THR A 169 9.49 3.05 6.36
C THR A 169 10.11 4.15 7.21
N LYS A 170 10.19 3.97 8.52
CA LYS A 170 10.79 4.97 9.42
C LYS A 170 12.29 5.14 9.19
N ALA A 171 13.01 4.05 8.96
CA ALA A 171 14.44 4.09 8.68
C ALA A 171 14.73 4.84 7.37
N LEU A 172 14.00 4.49 6.29
CA LEU A 172 14.12 5.16 5.00
C LEU A 172 13.69 6.63 5.05
N ALA A 173 12.70 6.99 5.86
CA ALA A 173 12.30 8.38 6.05
C ALA A 173 13.43 9.24 6.61
N LEU A 174 14.22 8.72 7.56
CA LEU A 174 15.40 9.41 8.11
C LEU A 174 16.51 9.52 7.07
N GLU A 175 16.79 8.43 6.36
CA GLU A 175 17.87 8.37 5.37
C GLU A 175 17.61 9.28 4.17
N LEU A 176 16.36 9.31 3.67
CA LEU A 176 16.01 9.98 2.43
C LEU A 176 15.54 11.44 2.62
N ALA A 177 15.33 11.89 3.86
CA ALA A 177 14.92 13.26 4.16
C ALA A 177 15.85 14.34 3.58
N PRO A 178 17.20 14.20 3.61
CA PRO A 178 18.10 15.17 3.00
C PRO A 178 17.88 15.34 1.48
N HIS A 179 17.31 14.33 0.84
CA HIS A 179 16.98 14.35 -0.60
C HIS A 179 15.55 14.83 -0.89
N LYS A 180 14.82 15.30 0.14
CA LYS A 180 13.41 15.75 0.03
C LYS A 180 12.48 14.63 -0.44
N ILE A 181 12.78 13.39 -0.07
CA ILE A 181 11.93 12.23 -0.33
C ILE A 181 11.20 11.88 0.97
N ASN A 182 9.87 12.00 0.95
CA ASN A 182 9.04 11.60 2.08
C ASN A 182 8.71 10.12 1.95
N VAL A 183 8.87 9.37 3.04
CA VAL A 183 8.57 7.93 3.08
C VAL A 183 7.57 7.68 4.20
N ASN A 184 6.39 7.17 3.86
CA ASN A 184 5.30 6.97 4.81
C ASN A 184 4.67 5.58 4.65
N ALA A 185 4.13 5.04 5.73
CA ALA A 185 3.33 3.83 5.71
C ALA A 185 1.84 4.18 5.75
N LEU A 186 1.08 3.72 4.76
CA LEU A 186 -0.37 3.66 4.82
C LEU A 186 -0.78 2.29 5.36
N ALA A 187 -1.66 2.27 6.35
CA ALA A 187 -2.06 1.07 7.05
C ALA A 187 -3.57 0.82 6.91
N PRO A 188 -3.99 0.09 5.87
CA PRO A 188 -5.37 -0.31 5.69
C PRO A 188 -5.88 -1.15 6.86
N GLY A 189 -7.11 -0.85 7.28
CA GLY A 189 -7.94 -1.75 8.05
C GLY A 189 -8.72 -2.72 7.16
N PRO A 190 -9.81 -3.32 7.69
CA PRO A 190 -10.66 -4.19 6.92
C PRO A 190 -11.21 -3.48 5.68
N THR A 191 -10.74 -3.89 4.51
CA THR A 191 -11.10 -3.29 3.22
C THR A 191 -11.67 -4.37 2.32
N TRP A 192 -12.82 -4.10 1.70
CA TRP A 192 -13.49 -5.04 0.81
C TRP A 192 -12.82 -5.01 -0.58
N VAL A 193 -12.24 -6.12 -0.99
CA VAL A 193 -11.47 -6.21 -2.25
C VAL A 193 -12.02 -7.28 -3.20
N GLN A 194 -13.17 -7.89 -2.87
CA GLN A 194 -13.84 -8.91 -3.67
C GLN A 194 -14.94 -8.28 -4.52
N GLU A 195 -15.40 -9.00 -5.55
CA GLU A 195 -16.57 -8.61 -6.31
C GLU A 195 -17.84 -8.77 -5.46
N GLY A 196 -18.83 -7.90 -5.70
CA GLY A 196 -20.09 -7.88 -4.98
C GLY A 196 -20.09 -6.99 -3.74
N GLU A 197 -21.21 -6.97 -3.03
CA GLU A 197 -21.37 -6.20 -1.82
C GLU A 197 -20.66 -6.86 -0.63
N PRO A 198 -20.03 -6.07 0.25
CA PRO A 198 -19.44 -6.61 1.47
C PRO A 198 -20.53 -7.16 2.41
N PRO A 199 -20.21 -8.12 3.27
CA PRO A 199 -21.10 -8.54 4.34
C PRO A 199 -21.50 -7.33 5.19
N ALA A 200 -22.75 -7.32 5.67
CA ALA A 200 -23.24 -6.25 6.53
C ALA A 200 -22.33 -6.09 7.76
N THR A 201 -21.97 -4.84 8.03
CA THR A 201 -21.26 -4.43 9.24
C THR A 201 -22.21 -3.64 10.10
N GLY A 202 -22.02 -3.67 11.40
CA GLY A 202 -22.89 -2.96 12.34
C GLY A 202 -24.20 -3.73 12.63
N GLY A 203 -24.85 -3.35 13.66
CA GLY A 203 -26.04 -4.00 14.22
C GLY A 203 -25.75 -4.45 15.65
N ASN A 204 -26.77 -4.86 16.39
CA ASN A 204 -26.72 -5.26 17.80
C ASN A 204 -25.83 -6.50 18.06
N MET A 205 -24.53 -6.37 17.78
CA MET A 205 -23.57 -7.39 18.17
C MET A 205 -23.35 -7.33 19.67
N PRO A 206 -23.26 -8.47 20.34
CA PRO A 206 -22.90 -8.50 21.75
C PRO A 206 -21.53 -7.85 21.95
N PRO A 207 -21.25 -7.26 23.12
CA PRO A 207 -19.92 -6.77 23.45
C PRO A 207 -18.89 -7.89 23.29
N PRO A 208 -17.60 -7.55 23.09
CA PRO A 208 -16.53 -8.54 23.03
C PRO A 208 -16.65 -9.54 24.18
N SER A 209 -16.43 -10.81 23.89
CA SER A 209 -16.48 -11.87 24.91
C SER A 209 -15.45 -11.66 26.05
N GLY A 210 -14.49 -10.77 25.82
CA GLY A 210 -13.32 -10.58 26.69
C GLY A 210 -12.27 -11.68 26.51
N ASP A 211 -12.55 -12.67 25.67
CA ASP A 211 -11.57 -13.68 25.25
C ASP A 211 -11.05 -13.32 23.86
N PRO A 212 -9.79 -12.86 23.74
CA PRO A 212 -9.21 -12.50 22.44
C PRO A 212 -9.17 -13.65 21.43
N LEU A 213 -9.28 -14.89 21.89
CA LEU A 213 -9.27 -16.10 21.04
C LEU A 213 -10.69 -16.47 20.58
N ALA A 214 -11.73 -16.01 21.28
CA ALA A 214 -13.12 -16.28 20.91
C ALA A 214 -13.66 -15.26 19.88
N ASP A 215 -13.10 -14.04 19.84
CA ASP A 215 -13.52 -13.00 18.90
C ASP A 215 -12.91 -13.25 17.52
N THR A 216 -13.70 -13.76 16.60
CA THR A 216 -13.27 -13.94 15.20
C THR A 216 -13.06 -12.60 14.50
N VAL A 217 -12.33 -12.62 13.37
CA VAL A 217 -12.18 -11.43 12.51
C VAL A 217 -13.54 -10.90 12.07
N ALA A 218 -14.52 -11.80 11.79
CA ALA A 218 -15.87 -11.40 11.43
C ALA A 218 -16.58 -10.63 12.55
N ASP A 219 -16.41 -11.05 13.81
CA ASP A 219 -16.99 -10.36 14.96
C ASP A 219 -16.39 -8.97 15.17
N ARG A 220 -15.09 -8.81 14.91
CA ARG A 220 -14.42 -7.51 14.99
C ARG A 220 -14.90 -6.57 13.89
N ILE A 221 -15.03 -7.07 12.64
CA ILE A 221 -15.50 -6.27 11.51
C ILE A 221 -16.93 -5.79 11.73
N ALA A 222 -17.79 -6.63 12.27
CA ALA A 222 -19.16 -6.24 12.59
C ALA A 222 -19.24 -5.08 13.62
N ARG A 223 -18.15 -4.83 14.34
CA ARG A 223 -18.02 -3.76 15.33
C ARG A 223 -17.21 -2.55 14.87
N LEU A 224 -16.85 -2.48 13.57
CA LEU A 224 -16.12 -1.33 13.04
C LEU A 224 -16.82 -0.01 13.44
N PRO A 225 -16.12 0.94 14.08
CA PRO A 225 -16.74 2.19 14.55
C PRO A 225 -17.44 2.99 13.46
N LEU A 226 -16.90 3.03 12.24
CA LEU A 226 -17.56 3.70 11.10
C LEU A 226 -18.69 2.86 10.48
N GLY A 227 -18.91 1.61 10.87
CA GLY A 227 -20.06 0.80 10.49
C GLY A 227 -20.04 0.26 9.05
N HIS A 228 -18.93 0.33 8.36
CA HIS A 228 -18.78 -0.22 7.00
C HIS A 228 -17.36 -0.74 6.74
N TRP A 229 -17.24 -1.65 5.78
CA TRP A 229 -15.96 -2.04 5.24
C TRP A 229 -15.32 -0.87 4.51
N GLY A 230 -14.00 -0.74 4.61
CA GLY A 230 -13.26 0.18 3.77
C GLY A 230 -13.41 -0.18 2.29
N ASP A 231 -13.46 0.83 1.45
CA ASP A 231 -13.39 0.71 -0.01
C ASP A 231 -11.96 0.97 -0.50
N PRO A 232 -11.47 0.26 -1.55
CA PRO A 232 -10.17 0.54 -2.14
C PRO A 232 -9.93 2.02 -2.50
N MET A 233 -10.98 2.75 -2.89
CA MET A 233 -10.88 4.18 -3.17
C MET A 233 -10.63 5.03 -1.91
N GLU A 234 -11.09 4.61 -0.73
CA GLU A 234 -10.79 5.30 0.53
C GLU A 234 -9.31 5.19 0.87
N GLN A 235 -8.70 4.02 0.62
CA GLN A 235 -7.25 3.85 0.70
C GLN A 235 -6.54 4.73 -0.36
N GLY A 236 -7.12 4.83 -1.55
CA GLY A 236 -6.66 5.72 -2.62
C GLY A 236 -6.64 7.18 -2.22
N LYS A 237 -7.68 7.70 -1.55
CA LYS A 237 -7.73 9.08 -1.05
C LYS A 237 -6.64 9.35 -0.01
N ALA A 238 -6.38 8.39 0.89
CA ALA A 238 -5.29 8.49 1.85
C ALA A 238 -3.91 8.48 1.16
N ALA A 239 -3.76 7.69 0.10
CA ALA A 239 -2.54 7.67 -0.71
C ALA A 239 -2.33 9.01 -1.46
N VAL A 240 -3.39 9.64 -2.00
CA VAL A 240 -3.32 10.98 -2.61
C VAL A 240 -2.87 12.02 -1.59
N PHE A 241 -3.37 11.99 -0.35
CA PHE A 241 -2.87 12.85 0.72
C PHE A 241 -1.36 12.69 0.91
N LEU A 242 -0.86 11.44 1.03
CA LEU A 242 0.56 11.18 1.23
C LEU A 242 1.43 11.50 -0.01
N ALA A 243 0.86 11.47 -1.20
CA ALA A 243 1.52 11.77 -2.47
C ALA A 243 1.59 13.27 -2.79
N SER A 244 0.69 14.06 -2.24
CA SER A 244 0.47 15.47 -2.57
C SER A 244 1.22 16.43 -1.66
N SER A 245 1.15 17.73 -1.94
CA SER A 245 1.73 18.80 -1.12
C SER A 245 1.07 18.92 0.26
N MET A 246 -0.11 18.34 0.47
CA MET A 246 -0.75 18.29 1.79
C MET A 246 0.11 17.57 2.84
N SER A 247 1.02 16.72 2.41
CA SER A 247 1.90 15.95 3.29
C SER A 247 3.37 16.38 3.22
N ASP A 248 3.69 17.59 2.78
CA ASP A 248 5.07 18.06 2.61
C ASP A 248 5.89 17.97 3.91
N PHE A 249 5.25 18.17 5.06
CA PHE A 249 5.90 18.07 6.39
C PHE A 249 5.59 16.74 7.10
N VAL A 250 5.24 15.68 6.33
CA VAL A 250 4.87 14.37 6.87
C VAL A 250 5.82 13.31 6.31
N THR A 251 6.68 12.76 7.16
CA THR A 251 7.57 11.64 6.80
C THR A 251 7.78 10.71 7.99
N GLY A 252 7.94 9.42 7.73
CA GLY A 252 8.17 8.39 8.75
C GLY A 252 6.92 7.99 9.54
N ILE A 253 5.73 8.43 9.14
CA ILE A 253 4.50 8.09 9.86
C ILE A 253 3.95 6.72 9.48
N TYR A 254 3.18 6.18 10.40
CA TYR A 254 2.24 5.09 10.21
C TYR A 254 0.83 5.69 10.24
N LEU A 255 0.16 5.71 9.10
CA LEU A 255 -1.16 6.31 8.91
C LEU A 255 -2.24 5.22 8.81
N PRO A 256 -3.01 4.95 9.88
CA PRO A 256 -4.18 4.08 9.77
C PRO A 256 -5.26 4.68 8.88
N CYS A 257 -5.83 3.86 7.99
CA CYS A 257 -7.04 4.15 7.24
C CYS A 257 -7.96 2.93 7.41
N ASP A 258 -8.65 2.85 8.55
CA ASP A 258 -9.10 1.60 9.14
C ASP A 258 -10.53 1.61 9.71
N GLY A 259 -11.27 2.70 9.51
CA GLY A 259 -12.62 2.82 10.03
C GLY A 259 -12.74 2.78 11.56
N GLY A 260 -11.61 3.03 12.26
CA GLY A 260 -11.53 2.97 13.72
C GLY A 260 -11.15 1.58 14.26
N TRP A 261 -10.73 0.66 13.43
CA TRP A 261 -10.34 -0.69 13.83
C TRP A 261 -9.36 -0.73 15.00
N LEU A 262 -8.34 0.13 15.00
CA LEU A 262 -7.32 0.18 16.06
C LEU A 262 -7.81 0.80 17.36
N THR A 263 -9.05 1.24 17.45
CA THR A 263 -9.67 1.76 18.69
C THR A 263 -10.46 0.70 19.46
N LEU A 264 -10.57 -0.51 18.90
CA LEU A 264 -11.32 -1.63 19.49
C LEU A 264 -10.51 -2.40 20.54
#